data_b58804646b73f907860f28b7479bcbda
#
_entry.id   b58804646b73f907860f28b7479bcbda
#
_cell.length_a   1.000
_cell.length_b   1.000
_cell.length_c   1.000
_cell.angle_alpha   90.00
_cell.angle_beta   90.00
_cell.angle_gamma   90.00
#
_symmetry.space_group_name_H-M   'P 1'
#
loop_
_entity.id
_entity.type
_entity.pdbx_description
1 polymer ?
#
loop_
_entity_poly.entity_id
_entity_poly.type
_entity_poly.pdbx_seq_one_letter_code
_entity_poly.pdbx_strand_id
1 'polypeptide(L)'
;MKRLFLLLTAGLLALTASATDITYKADDVTIFPNPERGFTDQLGGDFALTDSKNHVVQPEENWYWDEEDENYPERKNQSLVMLMYYLKNYKTKDLSDKILTGFDEDMQILRNHGFKCVLRFAYDWSSKTDASLTWAKRHIEQLKPHLESNKDVIFALEAGFVGRWGEWYYSSNYGNETQELTPDRRTILQSLISACPSGRFLLVRYPLIKLSYLGDEKPLDSAQAYSSSARARIGHHNDAFLNAWGNDGTYGRNGDGPDDDPILRNYIAQETLYVPNGGETNVEQNSLASIVAKYDTTMAELRRYHWTFCGSQYAEEVTDKWRTNGAFAEMERVLGYRFQLVTASLPDSAQVGSSMPVQICLRNTGCAPLYNERPAYIVLRNEKDTFRLQLASDPRRWAPNHALATIDETLTLPDEIPAGTYNLYLYLPDASDKLAADPRYAVRFANEGTWDSGTGMNILNASLTVVPAAGEGIDLQKTAPQVHKVLRNGHLLIRKGDAFYTTQGVKLL
;
A
#
# COMPACT_ATOMS: atom_id res chain seq x y z
N MET A 1 -77.48 -15.61 -3.90
CA MET A 1 -76.13 -15.85 -4.52
C MET A 1 -75.12 -14.91 -3.89
N LYS A 2 -74.40 -15.37 -2.87
CA LYS A 2 -73.34 -14.63 -2.21
C LYS A 2 -71.98 -15.10 -2.82
N ARG A 3 -71.29 -14.24 -3.54
CA ARG A 3 -69.92 -14.52 -4.03
C ARG A 3 -68.94 -14.20 -2.91
N LEU A 4 -68.26 -15.25 -2.47
CA LEU A 4 -67.13 -15.16 -1.49
C LEU A 4 -65.87 -14.80 -2.29
N PHE A 5 -65.32 -13.58 -2.04
CA PHE A 5 -64.00 -13.21 -2.54
C PHE A 5 -62.95 -13.75 -1.54
N LEU A 6 -62.16 -14.72 -2.02
CA LEU A 6 -60.95 -15.14 -1.31
C LEU A 6 -59.81 -14.16 -1.70
N LEU A 7 -59.39 -13.31 -0.76
CA LEU A 7 -58.16 -12.54 -0.86
C LEU A 7 -57.00 -13.46 -0.50
N LEU A 8 -56.22 -13.88 -1.48
CA LEU A 8 -54.87 -14.43 -1.29
C LEU A 8 -53.94 -13.28 -0.93
N THR A 9 -53.61 -13.11 0.34
CA THR A 9 -52.48 -12.31 0.78
C THR A 9 -51.23 -13.11 0.57
N ALA A 10 -50.49 -12.81 -0.53
CA ALA A 10 -49.11 -13.26 -0.68
C ALA A 10 -48.28 -12.56 0.41
N GLY A 11 -47.96 -13.27 1.48
CA GLY A 11 -47.01 -12.79 2.46
C GLY A 11 -45.61 -12.74 1.83
N LEU A 12 -45.11 -11.53 1.55
CA LEU A 12 -43.69 -11.34 1.37
C LEU A 12 -43.00 -11.71 2.70
N LEU A 13 -42.43 -12.90 2.77
CA LEU A 13 -41.42 -13.22 3.79
C LEU A 13 -40.20 -12.33 3.45
N ALA A 14 -40.10 -11.17 4.05
CA ALA A 14 -38.84 -10.48 4.17
C ALA A 14 -37.92 -11.40 5.03
N LEU A 15 -37.02 -12.11 4.36
CA LEU A 15 -35.88 -12.72 5.05
C LEU A 15 -35.13 -11.58 5.73
N THR A 16 -35.32 -11.41 7.04
CA THR A 16 -34.42 -10.58 7.85
C THR A 16 -33.08 -11.29 7.80
N ALA A 17 -32.17 -10.79 6.99
CA ALA A 17 -30.80 -11.30 6.99
C ALA A 17 -30.24 -11.16 8.41
N SER A 18 -29.97 -12.29 9.07
CA SER A 18 -29.19 -12.30 10.29
C SER A 18 -27.78 -11.82 9.94
N ALA A 19 -27.18 -11.03 10.82
CA ALA A 19 -25.80 -10.59 10.67
C ALA A 19 -24.99 -11.17 11.82
N THR A 20 -23.82 -11.67 11.50
CA THR A 20 -22.83 -12.10 12.50
C THR A 20 -21.95 -10.93 12.90
N ASP A 21 -21.96 -10.59 14.20
CA ASP A 21 -21.08 -9.60 14.80
C ASP A 21 -19.78 -10.29 15.28
N ILE A 22 -18.65 -9.83 14.75
CA ILE A 22 -17.34 -10.40 15.00
C ILE A 22 -16.46 -9.36 15.67
N THR A 23 -15.75 -9.76 16.72
CA THR A 23 -14.69 -8.96 17.35
C THR A 23 -13.36 -9.61 17.11
N TYR A 24 -12.38 -8.83 16.68
CA TYR A 24 -11.04 -9.33 16.33
C TYR A 24 -10.05 -9.07 17.45
N LYS A 25 -9.19 -10.06 17.71
CA LYS A 25 -8.07 -9.90 18.61
C LYS A 25 -6.90 -9.24 17.90
N ALA A 26 -6.41 -8.13 18.46
CA ALA A 26 -5.25 -7.42 17.95
C ALA A 26 -3.97 -8.25 18.13
N ASP A 27 -3.06 -8.18 17.18
CA ASP A 27 -1.68 -8.63 17.28
C ASP A 27 -0.77 -7.41 17.43
N ASP A 28 -0.46 -7.06 18.66
CA ASP A 28 0.34 -5.88 18.99
C ASP A 28 1.85 -6.17 19.10
N VAL A 29 2.27 -7.41 18.85
CA VAL A 29 3.66 -7.83 19.07
C VAL A 29 4.38 -8.31 17.81
N THR A 30 3.70 -8.96 16.90
CA THR A 30 4.34 -9.55 15.71
C THR A 30 4.83 -8.46 14.76
N ILE A 31 6.09 -8.57 14.35
CA ILE A 31 6.67 -7.78 13.27
C ILE A 31 6.54 -8.58 11.99
N PHE A 32 6.10 -7.94 10.93
CA PHE A 32 5.94 -8.55 9.60
C PHE A 32 6.07 -7.48 8.50
N PRO A 33 6.56 -7.86 7.33
CA PRO A 33 6.62 -6.94 6.20
C PRO A 33 5.20 -6.58 5.72
N ASN A 34 5.02 -5.31 5.38
CA ASN A 34 3.90 -4.81 4.62
C ASN A 34 4.45 -3.89 3.53
N PRO A 35 3.88 -3.83 2.34
CA PRO A 35 4.42 -3.03 1.25
C PRO A 35 4.49 -1.53 1.61
N GLU A 36 5.53 -0.86 1.09
CA GLU A 36 5.68 0.61 1.11
C GLU A 36 5.88 1.23 2.50
N ARG A 37 6.46 0.49 3.46
CA ARG A 37 6.71 0.99 4.82
C ARG A 37 7.89 0.30 5.50
N GLY A 38 8.37 0.89 6.59
CA GLY A 38 9.30 0.24 7.51
C GLY A 38 10.74 0.73 7.39
N PHE A 39 11.68 -0.05 7.88
CA PHE A 39 13.08 0.25 7.67
C PHE A 39 13.49 0.00 6.22
N THR A 40 14.53 0.75 5.79
CA THR A 40 15.14 0.61 4.48
C THR A 40 16.65 0.49 4.62
N ASP A 41 17.24 -0.49 3.95
CA ASP A 41 18.67 -0.49 3.71
C ASP A 41 18.97 0.27 2.41
N GLN A 42 20.18 0.85 2.33
CA GLN A 42 20.62 1.59 1.15
C GLN A 42 21.49 0.69 0.26
N LEU A 43 21.13 0.61 -1.01
CA LEU A 43 21.90 -0.07 -2.05
C LEU A 43 22.48 0.95 -3.03
N GLY A 44 23.74 0.76 -3.45
CA GLY A 44 24.40 1.57 -4.47
C GLY A 44 25.09 2.85 -3.98
N GLY A 45 25.22 3.05 -2.66
CA GLY A 45 25.77 4.27 -2.05
C GLY A 45 27.26 4.52 -2.22
N ASP A 46 28.05 3.53 -2.66
CA ASP A 46 29.52 3.51 -2.57
C ASP A 46 30.24 3.50 -3.93
N PHE A 47 29.55 3.51 -5.05
CA PHE A 47 30.16 3.47 -6.37
C PHE A 47 29.45 4.32 -7.42
N ALA A 48 30.20 4.72 -8.46
CA ALA A 48 29.64 5.38 -9.64
C ALA A 48 29.29 4.37 -10.71
N LEU A 49 28.12 4.53 -11.30
CA LEU A 49 27.68 3.70 -12.42
C LEU A 49 28.58 3.87 -13.64
N THR A 50 28.81 2.74 -14.34
CA THR A 50 29.50 2.62 -15.62
C THR A 50 28.77 1.62 -16.47
N ASP A 51 29.13 1.53 -17.77
CA ASP A 51 28.56 0.51 -18.68
C ASP A 51 28.87 -0.95 -18.29
N SER A 52 29.89 -1.16 -17.45
CA SER A 52 30.27 -2.47 -16.92
C SER A 52 29.80 -2.72 -15.49
N LYS A 53 29.41 -1.69 -14.76
CA LYS A 53 28.79 -1.73 -13.43
C LYS A 53 27.55 -0.85 -13.46
N ASN A 54 26.49 -1.38 -14.06
CA ASN A 54 25.25 -0.65 -14.36
C ASN A 54 24.07 -1.03 -13.47
N HIS A 55 24.28 -1.93 -12.52
CA HIS A 55 23.30 -2.35 -11.52
C HIS A 55 23.60 -1.77 -10.15
N VAL A 56 22.56 -1.41 -9.43
CA VAL A 56 22.58 -1.04 -8.00
C VAL A 56 22.15 -2.24 -7.16
N VAL A 57 21.17 -2.98 -7.63
CA VAL A 57 20.76 -4.26 -7.06
C VAL A 57 21.57 -5.34 -7.75
N GLN A 58 22.54 -5.93 -7.05
CA GLN A 58 23.44 -6.92 -7.65
C GLN A 58 22.80 -8.31 -7.60
N PRO A 59 22.44 -8.91 -8.78
CA PRO A 59 21.76 -10.21 -8.80
C PRO A 59 22.64 -11.37 -8.34
N GLU A 60 23.95 -11.22 -8.46
CA GLU A 60 24.93 -12.26 -8.12
C GLU A 60 25.30 -12.27 -6.63
N GLU A 61 25.08 -11.16 -5.95
CA GLU A 61 25.25 -11.03 -4.50
C GLU A 61 23.87 -11.17 -3.85
N ASN A 62 23.39 -12.40 -3.70
CA ASN A 62 22.08 -12.71 -3.09
C ASN A 62 21.99 -12.36 -1.58
N TRP A 63 23.02 -11.72 -1.04
CA TRP A 63 23.18 -11.45 0.39
C TRP A 63 21.99 -10.75 1.03
N TYR A 64 21.27 -9.91 0.27
CA TYR A 64 20.17 -9.11 0.82
C TYR A 64 18.95 -9.95 1.20
N TRP A 65 18.66 -11.00 0.43
CA TRP A 65 17.56 -11.95 0.67
C TRP A 65 18.04 -13.34 1.03
N ASP A 66 19.33 -13.49 1.31
CA ASP A 66 19.91 -14.75 1.74
C ASP A 66 19.57 -14.99 3.21
N GLU A 67 18.84 -16.06 3.49
CA GLU A 67 18.45 -16.46 4.84
C GLU A 67 19.64 -16.85 5.74
N GLU A 68 20.79 -17.15 5.14
CA GLU A 68 22.04 -17.48 5.83
C GLU A 68 22.87 -16.22 6.18
N ASP A 69 22.53 -15.04 5.63
CA ASP A 69 23.21 -13.77 5.97
C ASP A 69 22.90 -13.34 7.42
N GLU A 70 23.94 -12.92 8.15
CA GLU A 70 23.83 -12.54 9.56
C GLU A 70 22.84 -11.38 9.83
N ASN A 71 22.59 -10.52 8.85
CA ASN A 71 21.65 -9.40 8.95
C ASN A 71 20.24 -9.76 8.46
N TYR A 72 20.02 -10.95 7.90
CA TYR A 72 18.72 -11.38 7.42
C TYR A 72 17.60 -11.34 8.48
N PRO A 73 17.85 -11.62 9.77
CA PRO A 73 16.83 -11.51 10.81
C PRO A 73 16.15 -10.14 10.90
N GLU A 74 16.86 -9.06 10.57
CA GLU A 74 16.27 -7.71 10.47
C GLU A 74 15.68 -7.44 9.09
N ARG A 75 16.35 -7.86 8.02
CA ARG A 75 15.93 -7.62 6.63
C ARG A 75 14.67 -8.37 6.22
N LYS A 76 14.42 -9.56 6.76
CA LYS A 76 13.20 -10.36 6.45
C LYS A 76 11.88 -9.62 6.73
N ASN A 77 11.92 -8.58 7.54
CA ASN A 77 10.76 -7.74 7.85
C ASN A 77 10.68 -6.49 6.98
N GLN A 78 11.64 -6.28 6.09
CA GLN A 78 11.66 -5.15 5.16
C GLN A 78 10.89 -5.49 3.88
N SER A 79 10.25 -4.49 3.32
CA SER A 79 9.53 -4.53 2.04
C SER A 79 9.93 -3.37 1.14
N LEU A 80 10.82 -2.53 1.64
CA LEU A 80 11.26 -1.29 1.02
C LEU A 80 12.77 -1.18 1.10
N VAL A 81 13.41 -0.73 0.01
CA VAL A 81 14.85 -0.46 -0.05
C VAL A 81 15.08 0.95 -0.58
N MET A 82 16.18 1.59 -0.17
CA MET A 82 16.66 2.83 -0.74
C MET A 82 17.64 2.52 -1.87
N LEU A 83 17.37 2.99 -3.09
CA LEU A 83 18.28 2.82 -4.22
C LEU A 83 18.97 4.15 -4.56
N MET A 84 20.29 4.16 -4.52
CA MET A 84 21.14 5.30 -4.84
C MET A 84 21.88 5.08 -6.15
N TYR A 85 21.55 5.87 -7.17
CA TYR A 85 22.19 5.82 -8.49
C TYR A 85 23.17 6.98 -8.69
N TYR A 86 24.49 6.72 -8.61
CA TYR A 86 25.51 7.76 -8.81
C TYR A 86 25.95 7.86 -10.26
N LEU A 87 25.54 8.94 -10.92
CA LEU A 87 25.77 9.23 -12.35
C LEU A 87 27.06 10.03 -12.59
N LYS A 88 28.08 9.83 -11.76
CA LYS A 88 29.34 10.61 -11.75
C LYS A 88 30.02 10.66 -13.12
N ASN A 89 29.96 9.55 -13.86
CA ASN A 89 30.62 9.40 -15.17
C ASN A 89 29.81 9.99 -16.34
N TYR A 90 28.61 10.52 -16.06
CA TYR A 90 27.68 11.04 -17.07
C TYR A 90 27.40 12.54 -16.96
N LYS A 91 28.15 13.30 -16.14
CA LYS A 91 27.93 14.75 -15.92
C LYS A 91 27.89 15.61 -17.18
N THR A 92 28.50 15.14 -18.28
CA THR A 92 28.67 15.87 -19.56
C THR A 92 28.32 15.03 -20.80
N LYS A 93 27.57 13.97 -20.66
CA LYS A 93 27.12 13.09 -21.75
C LYS A 93 25.81 12.43 -21.39
N ASP A 94 25.09 11.90 -22.38
CA ASP A 94 23.87 11.11 -22.18
C ASP A 94 24.13 9.87 -21.30
N LEU A 95 23.11 9.43 -20.59
CA LEU A 95 23.06 8.09 -19.99
C LEU A 95 23.09 7.07 -21.14
N SER A 96 23.93 6.05 -21.01
CA SER A 96 23.98 5.00 -22.01
C SER A 96 22.77 4.06 -21.89
N ASP A 97 22.44 3.36 -22.98
CA ASP A 97 21.40 2.34 -22.99
C ASP A 97 21.66 1.25 -21.93
N LYS A 98 22.93 0.96 -21.63
CA LYS A 98 23.28 0.00 -20.58
C LYS A 98 22.87 0.45 -19.19
N ILE A 99 23.02 1.74 -18.87
CA ILE A 99 22.57 2.29 -17.60
C ILE A 99 21.03 2.23 -17.47
N LEU A 100 20.34 2.59 -18.55
CA LEU A 100 18.87 2.57 -18.59
C LEU A 100 18.32 1.14 -18.50
N THR A 101 18.95 0.19 -19.21
CA THR A 101 18.60 -1.23 -19.13
C THR A 101 18.91 -1.80 -17.76
N GLY A 102 20.08 -1.50 -17.17
CA GLY A 102 20.42 -1.94 -15.81
C GLY A 102 19.43 -1.44 -14.76
N PHE A 103 18.94 -0.21 -14.91
CA PHE A 103 17.86 0.31 -14.07
C PHE A 103 16.58 -0.53 -14.20
N ASP A 104 16.14 -0.86 -15.42
CA ASP A 104 14.94 -1.69 -15.62
C ASP A 104 15.11 -3.10 -15.04
N GLU A 105 16.31 -3.67 -15.16
CA GLU A 105 16.66 -4.98 -14.59
C GLU A 105 16.66 -4.95 -13.06
N ASP A 106 17.21 -3.90 -12.43
CA ASP A 106 17.12 -3.69 -10.98
C ASP A 106 15.66 -3.67 -10.50
N MET A 107 14.78 -2.97 -11.22
CA MET A 107 13.36 -2.95 -10.92
C MET A 107 12.71 -4.33 -11.04
N GLN A 108 13.16 -5.13 -12.02
CA GLN A 108 12.66 -6.51 -12.16
C GLN A 108 13.14 -7.42 -11.02
N ILE A 109 14.36 -7.23 -10.52
CA ILE A 109 14.86 -7.96 -9.35
C ILE A 109 14.00 -7.64 -8.13
N LEU A 110 13.68 -6.37 -7.88
CA LEU A 110 12.79 -5.98 -6.77
C LEU A 110 11.42 -6.69 -6.88
N ARG A 111 10.82 -6.74 -8.08
CA ARG A 111 9.55 -7.46 -8.29
C ARG A 111 9.65 -8.94 -7.90
N ASN A 112 10.73 -9.58 -8.31
CA ASN A 112 10.94 -11.01 -8.06
C ASN A 112 11.08 -11.30 -6.55
N HIS A 113 11.59 -10.35 -5.78
CA HIS A 113 11.84 -10.50 -4.36
C HIS A 113 10.78 -9.87 -3.42
N GLY A 114 9.72 -9.24 -3.97
CA GLY A 114 8.64 -8.67 -3.15
C GLY A 114 8.95 -7.30 -2.56
N PHE A 115 9.92 -6.59 -3.14
CA PHE A 115 10.35 -5.26 -2.67
C PHE A 115 9.83 -4.13 -3.54
N LYS A 116 9.66 -2.97 -2.91
CA LYS A 116 9.57 -1.67 -3.59
C LYS A 116 10.75 -0.79 -3.18
N CYS A 117 10.94 0.36 -3.84
CA CYS A 117 12.05 1.24 -3.53
C CYS A 117 11.65 2.70 -3.30
N VAL A 118 12.44 3.36 -2.48
CA VAL A 118 12.67 4.80 -2.50
C VAL A 118 13.87 5.02 -3.41
N LEU A 119 13.78 5.93 -4.35
CA LEU A 119 14.74 6.04 -5.44
C LEU A 119 15.36 7.43 -5.48
N ARG A 120 16.70 7.52 -5.49
CA ARG A 120 17.44 8.76 -5.62
C ARG A 120 18.54 8.66 -6.68
N PHE A 121 18.65 9.68 -7.52
CA PHE A 121 19.76 9.86 -8.46
C PHE A 121 20.63 11.01 -8.00
N ALA A 122 21.95 10.82 -8.00
CA ALA A 122 22.92 11.83 -7.66
C ALA A 122 24.13 11.77 -8.59
N TYR A 123 24.99 12.78 -8.58
CA TYR A 123 26.19 12.76 -9.42
C TYR A 123 27.42 12.31 -8.66
N ASP A 124 27.57 12.68 -7.39
CA ASP A 124 28.80 12.41 -6.65
C ASP A 124 28.53 12.29 -5.14
N TRP A 125 29.20 11.34 -4.49
CA TRP A 125 29.18 11.20 -3.02
C TRP A 125 30.43 11.79 -2.35
N SER A 126 31.49 12.04 -3.13
CA SER A 126 32.80 12.45 -2.61
C SER A 126 33.12 13.93 -2.83
N SER A 127 32.38 14.60 -3.72
CA SER A 127 32.62 16.01 -4.06
C SER A 127 31.31 16.76 -4.28
N LYS A 128 31.41 18.11 -4.26
CA LYS A 128 30.27 19.01 -4.52
C LYS A 128 29.89 19.11 -6.02
N THR A 129 30.53 18.33 -6.90
CA THR A 129 30.37 18.49 -8.35
C THR A 129 29.16 17.76 -8.87
N ASP A 130 28.15 18.51 -9.23
CA ASP A 130 26.97 18.07 -9.97
C ASP A 130 27.05 18.40 -11.48
N ALA A 131 26.08 17.94 -12.26
CA ALA A 131 26.01 18.27 -13.67
C ALA A 131 25.40 19.67 -13.89
N SER A 132 25.65 20.27 -15.04
CA SER A 132 24.98 21.51 -15.43
C SER A 132 23.47 21.30 -15.60
N LEU A 133 22.69 22.39 -15.53
CA LEU A 133 21.24 22.37 -15.73
C LEU A 133 20.83 21.63 -17.01
N THR A 134 21.57 21.85 -18.11
CA THR A 134 21.31 21.18 -19.40
C THR A 134 21.40 19.67 -19.27
N TRP A 135 22.45 19.16 -18.64
CA TRP A 135 22.67 17.72 -18.49
C TRP A 135 21.75 17.10 -17.46
N ALA A 136 21.50 17.77 -16.35
CA ALA A 136 20.57 17.28 -15.35
C ALA A 136 19.15 17.11 -15.94
N LYS A 137 18.65 18.11 -16.66
CA LYS A 137 17.37 18.00 -17.39
C LYS A 137 17.37 16.87 -18.41
N ARG A 138 18.46 16.69 -19.15
CA ARG A 138 18.60 15.65 -20.17
C ARG A 138 18.51 14.26 -19.52
N HIS A 139 19.21 14.03 -18.41
CA HIS A 139 19.17 12.76 -17.69
C HIS A 139 17.78 12.47 -17.10
N ILE A 140 17.14 13.47 -16.51
CA ILE A 140 15.77 13.34 -16.00
C ILE A 140 14.81 12.94 -17.14
N GLU A 141 14.96 13.53 -18.33
CA GLU A 141 14.12 13.19 -19.49
C GLU A 141 14.42 11.78 -20.02
N GLN A 142 15.70 11.32 -20.02
CA GLN A 142 16.04 9.95 -20.39
C GLN A 142 15.46 8.92 -19.42
N LEU A 143 15.45 9.21 -18.11
CA LEU A 143 14.91 8.32 -17.07
C LEU A 143 13.39 8.27 -17.04
N LYS A 144 12.71 9.33 -17.46
CA LYS A 144 11.25 9.47 -17.35
C LYS A 144 10.44 8.27 -17.88
N PRO A 145 10.67 7.72 -19.09
CA PRO A 145 9.92 6.54 -19.56
C PRO A 145 10.21 5.29 -18.71
N HIS A 146 11.42 5.12 -18.21
CA HIS A 146 11.82 4.00 -17.36
C HIS A 146 11.18 4.10 -15.97
N LEU A 147 11.11 5.30 -15.41
CA LEU A 147 10.39 5.56 -14.16
C LEU A 147 8.91 5.21 -14.28
N GLU A 148 8.23 5.68 -15.33
CA GLU A 148 6.80 5.39 -15.54
C GLU A 148 6.54 3.90 -15.78
N SER A 149 7.40 3.19 -16.55
CA SER A 149 7.23 1.76 -16.83
C SER A 149 7.42 0.87 -15.59
N ASN A 150 8.18 1.34 -14.61
CA ASN A 150 8.51 0.64 -13.37
C ASN A 150 7.82 1.23 -12.12
N LYS A 151 6.83 2.09 -12.29
CA LYS A 151 6.14 2.75 -11.17
C LYS A 151 5.53 1.80 -10.16
N ASP A 152 5.24 0.59 -10.54
CA ASP A 152 4.68 -0.45 -9.67
C ASP A 152 5.59 -0.79 -8.47
N VAL A 153 6.90 -0.81 -8.67
CA VAL A 153 7.89 -1.05 -7.61
C VAL A 153 8.54 0.21 -7.05
N ILE A 154 8.23 1.40 -7.60
CA ILE A 154 8.68 2.67 -7.04
C ILE A 154 7.64 3.17 -6.03
N PHE A 155 8.02 3.22 -4.75
CA PHE A 155 7.19 3.83 -3.72
C PHE A 155 7.20 5.35 -3.84
N ALA A 156 8.40 5.94 -3.89
CA ALA A 156 8.61 7.38 -4.04
C ALA A 156 9.94 7.66 -4.73
N LEU A 157 10.01 8.81 -5.41
CA LEU A 157 11.24 9.37 -5.95
C LEU A 157 11.70 10.50 -5.03
N GLU A 158 12.93 10.46 -4.55
CA GLU A 158 13.53 11.60 -3.87
C GLU A 158 14.07 12.61 -4.89
N ALA A 159 13.91 13.88 -4.59
CA ALA A 159 14.39 14.97 -5.43
C ALA A 159 15.91 15.01 -5.41
N GLY A 160 16.55 14.25 -6.27
CA GLY A 160 17.99 14.13 -6.42
C GLY A 160 18.60 15.19 -7.35
N PHE A 161 19.70 14.83 -8.01
CA PHE A 161 20.44 15.57 -9.05
C PHE A 161 21.15 16.85 -8.60
N VAL A 162 20.76 17.46 -7.50
CA VAL A 162 21.36 18.70 -6.99
C VAL A 162 22.21 18.41 -5.77
N GLY A 163 23.46 18.83 -5.82
CA GLY A 163 24.39 18.73 -4.72
C GLY A 163 25.00 17.35 -4.49
N ARG A 164 25.84 17.29 -3.50
CA ARG A 164 26.44 16.05 -3.02
C ARG A 164 25.33 15.12 -2.50
N TRP A 165 25.40 13.85 -2.85
CA TRP A 165 24.39 12.83 -2.55
C TRP A 165 22.99 13.08 -3.17
N GLY A 166 22.78 14.21 -3.88
CA GLY A 166 21.45 14.58 -4.39
C GLY A 166 20.52 15.20 -3.34
N GLU A 167 21.06 15.77 -2.26
CA GLU A 167 20.27 16.27 -1.12
C GLU A 167 20.07 17.79 -1.14
N TRP A 168 20.31 18.45 -2.25
CA TRP A 168 20.15 19.89 -2.45
C TRP A 168 21.08 20.75 -1.60
N TYR A 169 22.14 20.14 -1.09
CA TYR A 169 23.21 20.75 -0.31
C TYR A 169 24.57 20.49 -0.99
N TYR A 170 25.58 21.30 -0.71
CA TYR A 170 26.91 21.17 -1.30
C TYR A 170 26.90 21.06 -2.84
N SER A 171 26.21 21.99 -3.55
CA SER A 171 26.15 22.02 -5.01
C SER A 171 27.20 22.96 -5.59
N SER A 172 27.84 22.57 -6.70
CA SER A 172 28.75 23.42 -7.47
C SER A 172 28.05 24.30 -8.50
N ASN A 173 26.87 23.87 -9.00
CA ASN A 173 26.16 24.54 -10.08
C ASN A 173 24.90 25.31 -9.64
N TYR A 174 24.29 24.93 -8.50
CA TYR A 174 22.95 25.40 -8.13
C TYR A 174 22.90 26.19 -6.82
N GLY A 175 24.06 26.66 -6.35
CA GLY A 175 24.21 27.33 -5.06
C GLY A 175 24.52 26.35 -3.94
N ASN A 176 25.41 26.79 -3.05
CA ASN A 176 25.91 26.00 -1.95
C ASN A 176 25.23 26.45 -0.65
N GLU A 177 25.02 25.55 0.28
CA GLU A 177 24.59 25.81 1.66
C GLU A 177 23.33 26.68 1.77
N THR A 178 22.37 26.49 0.86
CA THR A 178 21.12 27.25 0.87
C THR A 178 19.91 26.36 0.60
N GLN A 179 18.83 26.65 1.30
CA GLN A 179 17.49 26.07 1.05
C GLN A 179 16.71 26.89 0.02
N GLU A 180 17.32 27.93 -0.56
CA GLU A 180 16.69 28.80 -1.52
C GLU A 180 16.33 28.06 -2.82
N LEU A 181 15.12 28.27 -3.31
CA LEU A 181 14.68 27.77 -4.60
C LEU A 181 15.06 28.75 -5.71
N THR A 182 16.35 28.75 -6.10
CA THR A 182 16.85 29.54 -7.24
C THR A 182 16.13 29.19 -8.55
N PRO A 183 16.18 30.00 -9.61
CA PRO A 183 15.55 29.69 -10.90
C PRO A 183 15.97 28.33 -11.47
N ASP A 184 17.24 27.96 -11.35
CA ASP A 184 17.77 26.69 -11.85
C ASP A 184 17.28 25.52 -11.00
N ARG A 185 17.28 25.64 -9.67
CA ARG A 185 16.69 24.65 -8.75
C ARG A 185 15.20 24.47 -9.00
N ARG A 186 14.46 25.55 -9.26
CA ARG A 186 13.05 25.50 -9.64
C ARG A 186 12.85 24.71 -10.93
N THR A 187 13.72 24.93 -11.91
CA THR A 187 13.66 24.21 -13.21
C THR A 187 13.95 22.73 -13.04
N ILE A 188 14.91 22.34 -12.19
CA ILE A 188 15.17 20.92 -11.87
C ILE A 188 13.94 20.32 -11.17
N LEU A 189 13.41 20.99 -10.16
CA LEU A 189 12.21 20.51 -9.44
C LEU A 189 11.02 20.30 -10.38
N GLN A 190 10.76 21.21 -11.31
CA GLN A 190 9.72 21.08 -12.34
C GLN A 190 9.96 19.84 -13.23
N SER A 191 11.22 19.62 -13.65
CA SER A 191 11.60 18.46 -14.45
C SER A 191 11.36 17.16 -13.68
N LEU A 192 11.72 17.11 -12.40
CA LEU A 192 11.49 15.96 -11.52
C LEU A 192 10.00 15.70 -11.26
N ILE A 193 9.19 16.74 -11.03
CA ILE A 193 7.72 16.60 -10.90
C ILE A 193 7.12 16.01 -12.18
N SER A 194 7.62 16.45 -13.35
CA SER A 194 7.17 15.92 -14.66
C SER A 194 7.62 14.48 -14.93
N ALA A 195 8.78 14.08 -14.40
CA ALA A 195 9.33 12.74 -14.57
C ALA A 195 8.85 11.75 -13.51
N CYS A 196 8.49 12.24 -12.34
CA CYS A 196 7.94 11.41 -11.28
C CYS A 196 6.67 10.69 -11.76
N PRO A 197 6.59 9.36 -11.69
CA PRO A 197 5.48 8.59 -12.24
C PRO A 197 4.11 9.05 -11.74
N SER A 198 3.10 8.88 -12.57
CA SER A 198 1.73 9.20 -12.20
C SER A 198 1.29 8.40 -10.97
N GLY A 199 0.69 9.08 -9.98
CA GLY A 199 0.27 8.45 -8.73
C GLY A 199 1.42 8.11 -7.76
N ARG A 200 2.64 8.63 -8.00
CA ARG A 200 3.79 8.53 -7.08
C ARG A 200 4.18 9.89 -6.55
N PHE A 201 4.98 9.90 -5.48
CA PHE A 201 5.40 11.10 -4.78
C PHE A 201 6.84 11.45 -5.08
N LEU A 202 7.12 12.77 -5.13
CA LEU A 202 8.46 13.33 -5.16
C LEU A 202 8.80 13.89 -3.77
N LEU A 203 9.83 13.37 -3.12
CA LEU A 203 10.21 13.80 -1.78
C LEU A 203 11.31 14.85 -1.83
N VAL A 204 11.10 15.99 -1.20
CA VAL A 204 12.09 17.07 -1.12
C VAL A 204 12.78 17.09 0.24
N ARG A 205 14.09 17.38 0.25
CA ARG A 205 14.93 17.41 1.45
C ARG A 205 14.49 18.48 2.46
N TYR A 206 14.09 19.64 1.97
CA TYR A 206 13.70 20.76 2.82
C TYR A 206 12.25 21.16 2.55
N PRO A 207 11.41 21.31 3.59
CA PRO A 207 10.04 21.81 3.42
C PRO A 207 9.97 23.15 2.71
N LEU A 208 10.93 24.03 2.96
CA LEU A 208 11.01 25.36 2.32
C LEU A 208 11.08 25.29 0.80
N ILE A 209 11.65 24.24 0.22
CA ILE A 209 11.69 24.05 -1.24
C ILE A 209 10.26 23.91 -1.78
N LYS A 210 9.42 23.08 -1.14
CA LYS A 210 8.01 22.93 -1.51
C LYS A 210 7.24 24.23 -1.30
N LEU A 211 7.39 24.88 -0.15
CA LEU A 211 6.69 26.13 0.15
C LEU A 211 7.05 27.23 -0.83
N SER A 212 8.35 27.40 -1.12
CA SER A 212 8.82 28.36 -2.13
C SER A 212 8.33 28.04 -3.53
N TYR A 213 8.21 26.75 -3.87
CA TYR A 213 7.67 26.33 -5.17
C TYR A 213 6.20 26.69 -5.31
N LEU A 214 5.41 26.44 -4.26
CA LEU A 214 3.97 26.69 -4.25
C LEU A 214 3.62 28.17 -4.02
N GLY A 215 4.51 28.95 -3.39
CA GLY A 215 4.30 30.36 -3.09
C GLY A 215 3.43 30.63 -1.85
N ASP A 216 3.16 29.62 -1.05
CA ASP A 216 2.44 29.73 0.23
C ASP A 216 2.87 28.66 1.24
N GLU A 217 2.50 28.84 2.51
CA GLU A 217 2.81 27.90 3.61
C GLU A 217 1.58 27.14 4.12
N LYS A 218 0.55 26.98 3.29
CA LYS A 218 -0.64 26.23 3.69
C LYS A 218 -0.40 24.73 3.54
N PRO A 219 -0.63 23.95 4.60
CA PRO A 219 -0.57 22.51 4.50
C PRO A 219 -1.68 21.96 3.59
N LEU A 220 -1.44 20.78 3.06
CA LEU A 220 -2.41 20.04 2.26
C LEU A 220 -3.60 19.64 3.14
N ASP A 221 -4.80 19.79 2.64
CA ASP A 221 -6.01 19.33 3.29
C ASP A 221 -6.57 18.03 2.66
N SER A 222 -7.56 17.43 3.31
CA SER A 222 -8.15 16.18 2.86
C SER A 222 -8.85 16.27 1.50
N ALA A 223 -9.33 17.45 1.10
CA ALA A 223 -10.01 17.64 -0.20
C ALA A 223 -9.02 17.75 -1.35
N GLN A 224 -7.83 18.29 -1.08
CA GLN A 224 -6.76 18.43 -2.05
C GLN A 224 -5.90 17.16 -2.18
N ALA A 225 -5.91 16.30 -1.14
CA ALA A 225 -5.11 15.08 -1.06
C ALA A 225 -5.33 14.14 -2.26
N TYR A 226 -4.25 13.47 -2.66
CA TYR A 226 -4.24 12.46 -3.73
C TYR A 226 -4.60 12.98 -5.13
N SER A 227 -4.66 14.31 -5.31
CA SER A 227 -4.79 14.91 -6.63
C SER A 227 -3.48 14.87 -7.40
N SER A 228 -3.53 15.13 -8.72
CA SER A 228 -2.33 15.23 -9.58
C SER A 228 -1.56 16.54 -9.42
N SER A 229 -1.98 17.43 -8.52
CA SER A 229 -1.30 18.72 -8.31
C SER A 229 0.08 18.54 -7.69
N ALA A 230 1.01 19.47 -7.97
CA ALA A 230 2.33 19.46 -7.35
C ALA A 230 2.22 19.50 -5.80
N ARG A 231 1.27 20.24 -5.25
CA ARG A 231 1.02 20.29 -3.80
C ARG A 231 0.75 18.91 -3.22
N ALA A 232 -0.08 18.11 -3.88
CA ALA A 232 -0.48 16.79 -3.39
C ALA A 232 0.55 15.68 -3.71
N ARG A 233 1.55 15.97 -4.57
CA ARG A 233 2.54 14.98 -5.01
C ARG A 233 3.94 15.21 -4.44
N ILE A 234 4.21 16.36 -3.84
CA ILE A 234 5.50 16.63 -3.19
C ILE A 234 5.38 16.25 -1.72
N GLY A 235 6.13 15.22 -1.31
CA GLY A 235 6.34 14.80 0.07
C GLY A 235 7.68 15.27 0.62
N HIS A 236 8.15 14.63 1.69
CA HIS A 236 9.32 15.09 2.43
C HIS A 236 10.31 13.95 2.68
N HIS A 237 11.58 14.33 2.64
CA HIS A 237 12.71 13.50 3.03
C HIS A 237 13.50 14.24 4.11
N ASN A 238 13.87 13.55 5.18
CA ASN A 238 14.65 14.10 6.29
C ASN A 238 15.86 13.20 6.52
N ASP A 239 17.06 13.68 6.21
CA ASP A 239 18.32 12.95 6.32
C ASP A 239 19.04 13.12 7.68
N ALA A 240 18.37 13.74 8.66
CA ALA A 240 18.95 14.02 9.95
C ALA A 240 17.92 13.91 11.09
N PHE A 241 17.12 12.85 11.08
CA PHE A 241 16.04 12.63 12.05
C PHE A 241 16.52 12.78 13.49
N LEU A 242 15.86 13.66 14.23
CA LEU A 242 16.14 14.01 15.64
C LEU A 242 17.52 14.64 15.90
N ASN A 243 18.27 14.98 14.89
CA ASN A 243 19.52 15.68 15.09
C ASN A 243 19.29 17.13 15.59
N ALA A 244 20.34 17.75 16.14
CA ALA A 244 20.30 19.15 16.57
C ALA A 244 19.94 20.10 15.41
N TRP A 245 19.72 21.38 15.73
CA TRP A 245 19.51 22.44 14.74
C TRP A 245 18.37 22.18 13.77
N GLY A 246 17.20 21.80 14.33
CA GLY A 246 16.03 21.55 13.50
C GLY A 246 16.21 20.39 12.53
N ASN A 247 16.85 19.29 12.98
CA ASN A 247 17.24 18.15 12.16
C ASN A 247 18.14 18.60 10.99
N ASP A 248 19.30 19.18 11.33
CA ASP A 248 20.29 19.69 10.38
C ASP A 248 19.66 20.63 9.33
N GLY A 249 18.92 21.62 9.81
CA GLY A 249 18.27 22.62 8.97
C GLY A 249 16.99 22.15 8.26
N THR A 250 16.53 20.91 8.43
CA THR A 250 15.25 20.48 7.84
C THR A 250 14.10 21.40 8.24
N TYR A 251 14.05 21.79 9.51
CA TYR A 251 13.04 22.70 10.06
C TYR A 251 13.55 24.13 10.27
N GLY A 252 14.72 24.47 9.72
CA GLY A 252 15.28 25.82 9.76
C GLY A 252 14.84 26.68 8.56
N ARG A 253 14.92 28.02 8.72
CA ARG A 253 14.67 28.98 7.64
C ARG A 253 15.94 29.64 7.12
N ASN A 254 17.02 29.56 7.87
CA ASN A 254 18.24 30.32 7.62
C ASN A 254 19.46 29.45 7.27
N GLY A 255 19.24 28.25 6.74
CA GLY A 255 20.31 27.29 6.44
C GLY A 255 20.72 26.46 7.67
N ASP A 256 21.97 25.99 7.73
CA ASP A 256 22.46 25.06 8.76
C ASP A 256 22.76 25.71 10.11
N GLY A 257 21.95 26.63 10.55
CA GLY A 257 22.09 27.25 11.87
C GLY A 257 21.27 26.52 12.94
N PRO A 258 21.39 26.92 14.21
CA PRO A 258 20.59 26.40 15.31
C PRO A 258 19.11 26.82 15.22
N ASP A 259 18.59 26.90 14.01
CA ASP A 259 17.25 27.37 13.70
C ASP A 259 16.30 26.16 13.63
N ASP A 260 15.29 26.17 14.48
CA ASP A 260 14.23 25.14 14.56
C ASP A 260 12.89 25.85 14.61
N ASP A 261 12.26 26.03 13.45
CA ASP A 261 11.03 26.79 13.32
C ASP A 261 9.79 25.94 13.68
N PRO A 262 9.10 26.30 14.77
CA PRO A 262 7.88 25.60 15.16
C PRO A 262 6.74 25.71 14.12
N ILE A 263 6.75 26.71 13.25
CA ILE A 263 5.77 26.85 12.16
C ILE A 263 6.02 25.79 11.11
N LEU A 264 7.28 25.55 10.70
CA LEU A 264 7.61 24.49 9.77
C LEU A 264 7.33 23.10 10.36
N ARG A 265 7.65 22.91 11.64
CA ARG A 265 7.29 21.66 12.33
C ARG A 265 5.79 21.40 12.36
N ASN A 266 5.00 22.43 12.62
CA ASN A 266 3.54 22.31 12.59
C ASN A 266 2.99 22.09 11.17
N TYR A 267 3.59 22.73 10.17
CA TYR A 267 3.29 22.51 8.77
C TYR A 267 3.49 21.02 8.41
N ILE A 268 4.67 20.47 8.70
CA ILE A 268 4.98 19.05 8.41
C ILE A 268 4.02 18.10 9.13
N ALA A 269 3.70 18.36 10.40
CA ALA A 269 2.76 17.53 11.15
C ALA A 269 1.35 17.44 10.53
N GLN A 270 0.90 18.49 9.84
CA GLN A 270 -0.37 18.50 9.12
C GLN A 270 -0.25 17.93 7.70
N GLU A 271 0.80 18.31 7.00
CA GLU A 271 1.06 17.97 5.61
C GLU A 271 1.23 16.46 5.41
N THR A 272 1.96 15.83 6.32
CA THR A 272 2.32 14.41 6.24
C THR A 272 1.19 13.45 6.57
N LEU A 273 0.00 13.94 6.89
CA LEU A 273 -1.22 13.14 6.83
C LEU A 273 -1.60 12.74 5.39
N TYR A 274 -1.04 13.41 4.36
CA TYR A 274 -1.48 13.22 2.98
C TYR A 274 -0.33 13.01 2.00
N VAL A 275 0.91 13.25 2.41
CA VAL A 275 2.11 13.01 1.60
C VAL A 275 3.16 12.27 2.43
N PRO A 276 3.95 11.36 1.85
CA PRO A 276 4.96 10.61 2.57
C PRO A 276 6.02 11.50 3.22
N ASN A 277 6.47 11.05 4.38
CA ASN A 277 7.64 11.54 5.09
C ASN A 277 8.49 10.34 5.53
N GLY A 278 9.80 10.43 5.35
CA GLY A 278 10.76 9.42 5.76
C GLY A 278 12.18 9.93 5.62
N GLY A 279 13.14 9.05 5.65
CA GLY A 279 14.54 9.43 5.50
C GLY A 279 15.46 8.63 6.40
N GLU A 280 16.43 9.29 6.99
CA GLU A 280 17.49 8.67 7.80
C GLU A 280 17.87 9.54 8.99
N THR A 281 18.72 9.01 9.88
CA THR A 281 19.26 9.76 11.01
C THR A 281 20.71 10.19 10.73
N ASN A 282 21.27 11.03 11.61
CA ASN A 282 22.62 11.53 11.52
C ASN A 282 23.22 11.66 12.93
N VAL A 283 24.55 11.54 13.07
CA VAL A 283 25.26 11.68 14.35
C VAL A 283 25.92 13.04 14.55
N GLU A 284 25.96 13.87 13.54
CA GLU A 284 26.58 15.20 13.68
C GLU A 284 25.90 15.99 14.79
N GLN A 285 26.65 16.89 15.42
CA GLN A 285 26.17 17.83 16.44
C GLN A 285 25.82 17.25 17.82
N ASN A 286 26.38 16.12 18.19
CA ASN A 286 26.30 15.58 19.56
C ASN A 286 24.89 15.24 20.08
N SER A 287 23.97 14.93 19.24
CA SER A 287 22.59 14.62 19.63
C SER A 287 22.41 13.22 20.18
N LEU A 288 23.39 12.35 19.95
CA LEU A 288 23.30 10.91 20.20
C LEU A 288 22.82 10.55 21.61
N ALA A 289 23.35 11.21 22.63
CA ALA A 289 23.04 10.88 24.02
C ALA A 289 21.78 11.59 24.55
N SER A 290 21.32 12.64 23.91
CA SER A 290 20.32 13.55 24.51
C SER A 290 18.93 13.45 23.90
N ILE A 291 18.80 13.41 22.58
CA ILE A 291 17.52 13.45 21.88
C ILE A 291 17.34 12.21 21.03
N VAL A 292 18.24 11.95 20.10
CA VAL A 292 18.12 10.87 19.09
C VAL A 292 17.95 9.50 19.72
N ALA A 293 18.66 9.24 20.83
CA ALA A 293 18.65 7.94 21.46
C ALA A 293 17.52 7.70 22.47
N LYS A 294 16.68 8.69 22.77
CA LYS A 294 15.59 8.52 23.74
C LYS A 294 14.38 7.86 23.11
N TYR A 295 13.96 6.73 23.65
CA TYR A 295 12.79 5.99 23.18
C TYR A 295 11.54 6.87 23.04
N ASP A 296 11.12 7.53 24.11
CA ASP A 296 9.87 8.32 24.10
C ASP A 296 9.91 9.47 23.10
N THR A 297 11.06 10.14 22.97
CA THR A 297 11.25 11.25 22.00
C THR A 297 11.18 10.73 20.59
N THR A 298 11.89 9.63 20.31
CA THR A 298 11.88 8.98 18.99
C THR A 298 10.45 8.60 18.57
N MET A 299 9.74 7.91 19.46
CA MET A 299 8.37 7.46 19.16
C MET A 299 7.38 8.62 19.03
N ALA A 300 7.53 9.68 19.83
CA ALA A 300 6.68 10.86 19.73
C ALA A 300 6.87 11.61 18.40
N GLU A 301 8.12 11.80 17.97
CA GLU A 301 8.44 12.48 16.69
C GLU A 301 8.01 11.65 15.47
N LEU A 302 8.23 10.33 15.49
CA LEU A 302 7.75 9.44 14.43
C LEU A 302 6.23 9.56 14.23
N ARG A 303 5.48 9.54 15.33
CA ARG A 303 4.00 9.64 15.29
C ARG A 303 3.53 11.03 14.89
N ARG A 304 4.22 12.08 15.36
CA ARG A 304 3.87 13.48 15.07
C ARG A 304 4.03 13.83 13.59
N TYR A 305 5.08 13.30 12.96
CA TYR A 305 5.43 13.62 11.57
C TYR A 305 5.15 12.47 10.60
N HIS A 306 4.37 11.48 11.01
CA HIS A 306 3.85 10.39 10.18
C HIS A 306 4.96 9.70 9.37
N TRP A 307 6.01 9.26 10.05
CA TRP A 307 7.13 8.61 9.40
C TRP A 307 6.73 7.28 8.76
N THR A 308 7.03 7.14 7.48
CA THR A 308 6.68 5.97 6.67
C THR A 308 7.82 4.98 6.59
N PHE A 309 9.04 5.49 6.40
CA PHE A 309 10.26 4.69 6.31
C PHE A 309 11.41 5.40 7.01
N CYS A 310 12.42 4.64 7.40
CA CYS A 310 13.66 5.15 8.00
C CYS A 310 14.84 4.28 7.57
N GLY A 311 15.97 4.88 7.26
CA GLY A 311 17.23 4.15 7.03
C GLY A 311 17.64 3.35 8.27
N SER A 312 17.99 2.07 8.10
CA SER A 312 18.40 1.17 9.18
C SER A 312 19.92 1.16 9.41
N GLN A 313 20.68 1.61 8.41
CA GLN A 313 22.14 1.52 8.40
C GLN A 313 22.83 2.83 8.78
N TYR A 314 22.26 3.98 8.47
CA TYR A 314 22.83 5.29 8.75
C TYR A 314 22.00 6.05 9.79
N ALA A 315 22.57 6.58 10.85
CA ALA A 315 23.91 6.35 11.37
C ALA A 315 23.91 5.18 12.36
N GLU A 316 24.87 4.27 12.24
CA GLU A 316 24.94 3.05 13.05
C GLU A 316 24.90 3.32 14.57
N GLU A 317 25.61 4.34 15.05
CA GLU A 317 25.63 4.65 16.48
C GLU A 317 24.24 5.03 17.03
N VAL A 318 23.36 5.58 16.19
CA VAL A 318 21.98 5.88 16.55
C VAL A 318 21.13 4.63 16.52
N THR A 319 21.22 3.85 15.45
CA THR A 319 20.42 2.64 15.30
C THR A 319 20.79 1.60 16.36
N ASP A 320 22.06 1.49 16.76
CA ASP A 320 22.50 0.65 17.88
C ASP A 320 21.90 1.08 19.23
N LYS A 321 21.77 2.39 19.45
CA LYS A 321 21.06 2.87 20.65
C LYS A 321 19.58 2.54 20.61
N TRP A 322 18.93 2.65 19.45
CA TRP A 322 17.54 2.22 19.30
C TRP A 322 17.37 0.70 19.49
N ARG A 323 18.33 -0.12 19.04
CA ARG A 323 18.31 -1.56 19.30
C ARG A 323 18.42 -1.85 20.81
N THR A 324 19.33 -1.16 21.50
CA THR A 324 19.56 -1.41 22.93
C THR A 324 18.45 -0.90 23.85
N ASN A 325 17.70 0.13 23.45
CA ASN A 325 16.60 0.69 24.27
C ASN A 325 15.21 0.23 23.82
N GLY A 326 15.13 -0.63 22.81
CA GLY A 326 13.87 -1.18 22.30
C GLY A 326 13.13 -0.31 21.27
N ALA A 327 13.64 0.89 20.95
CA ALA A 327 13.00 1.77 19.96
C ALA A 327 13.05 1.15 18.56
N PHE A 328 14.13 0.45 18.19
CA PHE A 328 14.27 -0.17 16.88
C PHE A 328 13.13 -1.17 16.58
N ALA A 329 12.88 -2.10 17.48
CA ALA A 329 11.80 -3.09 17.33
C ALA A 329 10.40 -2.43 17.30
N GLU A 330 10.20 -1.38 18.08
CA GLU A 330 8.94 -0.62 18.03
C GLU A 330 8.80 0.15 16.70
N MET A 331 9.88 0.79 16.23
CA MET A 331 9.90 1.47 14.92
C MET A 331 9.60 0.49 13.78
N GLU A 332 10.25 -0.67 13.77
CA GLU A 332 10.01 -1.73 12.78
C GLU A 332 8.53 -2.13 12.74
N ARG A 333 7.90 -2.18 13.89
CA ARG A 333 6.47 -2.50 14.04
C ARG A 333 5.55 -1.38 13.54
N VAL A 334 5.86 -0.09 13.81
CA VAL A 334 4.92 1.03 13.64
C VAL A 334 5.27 2.04 12.55
N LEU A 335 6.48 2.05 11.99
CA LEU A 335 6.81 2.88 10.82
C LEU A 335 5.77 2.63 9.71
N GLY A 336 5.26 3.71 9.10
CA GLY A 336 4.19 3.62 8.12
C GLY A 336 2.85 3.25 8.74
N TYR A 337 2.01 2.60 7.97
CA TYR A 337 0.69 2.12 8.40
C TYR A 337 0.78 0.73 9.06
N ARG A 338 -0.15 0.47 10.00
CA ARG A 338 -0.37 -0.85 10.60
C ARG A 338 -1.85 -0.99 10.92
N PHE A 339 -2.61 -1.57 10.02
CA PHE A 339 -4.05 -1.73 10.18
C PHE A 339 -4.41 -2.90 11.10
N GLN A 340 -5.48 -2.71 11.86
CA GLN A 340 -6.11 -3.73 12.72
C GLN A 340 -7.62 -3.72 12.50
N LEU A 341 -8.21 -4.88 12.28
CA LEU A 341 -9.66 -5.07 12.39
C LEU A 341 -10.05 -4.96 13.86
N VAL A 342 -11.15 -4.27 14.13
CA VAL A 342 -11.74 -4.14 15.47
C VAL A 342 -13.01 -4.96 15.56
N THR A 343 -14.00 -4.66 14.72
CA THR A 343 -15.25 -5.41 14.61
C THR A 343 -15.68 -5.53 13.15
N ALA A 344 -16.49 -6.54 12.87
CA ALA A 344 -17.25 -6.60 11.62
C ALA A 344 -18.67 -7.07 11.90
N SER A 345 -19.65 -6.55 11.15
CA SER A 345 -21.02 -7.02 11.09
C SER A 345 -21.31 -7.38 9.63
N LEU A 346 -21.51 -8.67 9.36
CA LEU A 346 -21.61 -9.24 8.01
C LEU A 346 -22.82 -10.16 7.93
N PRO A 347 -23.60 -10.17 6.83
CA PRO A 347 -24.77 -11.01 6.70
C PRO A 347 -24.40 -12.50 6.62
N ASP A 348 -25.20 -13.36 7.23
CA ASP A 348 -25.04 -14.81 7.20
C ASP A 348 -25.58 -15.41 5.89
N SER A 349 -26.51 -14.72 5.23
CA SER A 349 -27.09 -15.15 3.95
C SER A 349 -27.46 -13.96 3.08
N ALA A 350 -27.40 -14.16 1.76
CA ALA A 350 -27.86 -13.20 0.78
C ALA A 350 -28.33 -13.93 -0.49
N GLN A 351 -29.20 -13.28 -1.25
CA GLN A 351 -29.71 -13.83 -2.50
C GLN A 351 -28.78 -13.44 -3.67
N VAL A 352 -28.65 -14.30 -4.67
CA VAL A 352 -27.99 -13.96 -5.95
C VAL A 352 -28.53 -12.63 -6.48
N GLY A 353 -27.66 -11.74 -6.91
CA GLY A 353 -28.03 -10.41 -7.43
C GLY A 353 -28.56 -9.41 -6.39
N SER A 354 -28.62 -9.79 -5.10
CA SER A 354 -29.14 -8.93 -4.04
C SER A 354 -28.05 -8.07 -3.38
N SER A 355 -28.49 -7.13 -2.56
CA SER A 355 -27.63 -6.27 -1.73
C SER A 355 -27.04 -7.05 -0.55
N MET A 356 -25.77 -6.82 -0.29
CA MET A 356 -25.00 -7.35 0.84
C MET A 356 -24.45 -6.18 1.68
N PRO A 357 -25.04 -5.83 2.83
CA PRO A 357 -24.47 -4.82 3.70
C PRO A 357 -23.18 -5.30 4.34
N VAL A 358 -22.18 -4.44 4.43
CA VAL A 358 -20.86 -4.71 5.02
C VAL A 358 -20.53 -3.58 5.96
N GLN A 359 -20.34 -3.89 7.24
CA GLN A 359 -19.85 -2.94 8.21
C GLN A 359 -18.58 -3.49 8.87
N ILE A 360 -17.46 -2.78 8.72
CA ILE A 360 -16.18 -3.15 9.30
C ILE A 360 -15.59 -1.92 10.00
N CYS A 361 -15.32 -2.03 11.30
CA CYS A 361 -14.56 -1.06 12.05
C CYS A 361 -13.10 -1.52 12.14
N LEU A 362 -12.19 -0.63 11.79
CA LEU A 362 -10.75 -0.87 11.82
C LEU A 362 -10.01 0.34 12.42
N ARG A 363 -8.74 0.17 12.73
CA ARG A 363 -7.86 1.27 13.14
C ARG A 363 -6.50 1.13 12.49
N ASN A 364 -5.77 2.25 12.40
CA ASN A 364 -4.38 2.29 11.99
C ASN A 364 -3.51 2.59 13.21
N THR A 365 -2.76 1.60 13.70
CA THR A 365 -1.87 1.73 14.86
C THR A 365 -0.47 2.18 14.48
N GLY A 366 -0.17 2.27 13.17
CA GLY A 366 1.09 2.79 12.66
C GLY A 366 1.23 4.30 12.82
N CYS A 367 2.41 4.81 12.45
CA CYS A 367 2.74 6.23 12.52
C CYS A 367 2.15 7.04 11.35
N ALA A 368 1.94 6.41 10.20
CA ALA A 368 1.54 7.08 8.96
C ALA A 368 0.30 6.44 8.32
N PRO A 369 -0.42 7.13 7.44
CA PRO A 369 -1.38 6.50 6.55
C PRO A 369 -0.69 5.68 5.45
N LEU A 370 -1.46 4.92 4.69
CA LEU A 370 -1.04 4.41 3.39
C LEU A 370 -1.14 5.57 2.38
N TYR A 371 -0.16 5.71 1.48
CA TYR A 371 -0.12 6.88 0.58
C TYR A 371 -0.42 6.56 -0.87
N ASN A 372 0.13 5.48 -1.41
CA ASN A 372 -0.14 5.08 -2.80
C ASN A 372 -1.52 4.44 -2.90
N GLU A 373 -2.16 4.62 -4.04
CA GLU A 373 -3.47 4.04 -4.32
C GLU A 373 -3.44 2.52 -4.15
N ARG A 374 -4.49 2.01 -3.49
CA ARG A 374 -4.65 0.57 -3.25
C ARG A 374 -6.13 0.22 -3.21
N PRO A 375 -6.60 -0.68 -4.07
CA PRO A 375 -7.99 -1.12 -4.03
C PRO A 375 -8.24 -1.98 -2.79
N ALA A 376 -9.48 -1.95 -2.31
CA ALA A 376 -9.95 -2.83 -1.24
C ALA A 376 -11.15 -3.62 -1.72
N TYR A 377 -11.24 -4.90 -1.33
CA TYR A 377 -12.29 -5.81 -1.74
C TYR A 377 -12.81 -6.62 -0.56
N ILE A 378 -14.12 -6.89 -0.56
CA ILE A 378 -14.65 -8.07 0.09
C ILE A 378 -14.55 -9.23 -0.91
N VAL A 379 -13.92 -10.31 -0.48
CA VAL A 379 -13.76 -11.51 -1.32
C VAL A 379 -14.62 -12.63 -0.75
N LEU A 380 -15.44 -13.20 -1.61
CA LEU A 380 -16.21 -14.41 -1.35
C LEU A 380 -15.46 -15.59 -1.98
N ARG A 381 -15.05 -16.57 -1.18
CA ARG A 381 -14.27 -17.69 -1.66
C ARG A 381 -14.73 -19.03 -1.07
N ASN A 382 -14.85 -20.04 -1.91
CA ASN A 382 -15.00 -21.44 -1.55
C ASN A 382 -13.94 -22.30 -2.27
N GLU A 383 -14.08 -23.62 -2.25
CA GLU A 383 -13.12 -24.53 -2.89
C GLU A 383 -13.06 -24.39 -4.42
N LYS A 384 -14.11 -23.86 -5.06
CA LYS A 384 -14.25 -23.80 -6.52
C LYS A 384 -14.15 -22.39 -7.07
N ASP A 385 -14.73 -21.42 -6.35
CA ASP A 385 -15.02 -20.11 -6.88
C ASP A 385 -14.45 -18.99 -6.00
N THR A 386 -14.09 -17.87 -6.63
CA THR A 386 -13.64 -16.64 -5.95
C THR A 386 -14.25 -15.43 -6.63
N PHE A 387 -15.00 -14.63 -5.88
CA PHE A 387 -15.60 -13.37 -6.33
C PHE A 387 -15.05 -12.20 -5.53
N ARG A 388 -14.70 -11.10 -6.21
CA ARG A 388 -14.17 -9.88 -5.59
C ARG A 388 -15.18 -8.76 -5.74
N LEU A 389 -15.65 -8.20 -4.65
CA LEU A 389 -16.56 -7.06 -4.61
C LEU A 389 -15.76 -5.85 -4.14
N GLN A 390 -15.57 -4.88 -5.02
CA GLN A 390 -14.77 -3.70 -4.72
C GLN A 390 -15.49 -2.77 -3.74
N LEU A 391 -14.76 -2.34 -2.72
CA LEU A 391 -15.19 -1.32 -1.77
C LEU A 391 -14.92 0.08 -2.34
N ALA A 392 -15.79 1.03 -2.03
CA ALA A 392 -15.59 2.44 -2.33
C ALA A 392 -14.64 3.12 -1.33
N SER A 393 -14.47 2.52 -0.16
CA SER A 393 -13.58 3.00 0.90
C SER A 393 -12.12 3.05 0.41
N ASP A 394 -11.49 4.20 0.59
CA ASP A 394 -10.09 4.45 0.20
C ASP A 394 -9.16 4.21 1.41
N PRO A 395 -8.29 3.16 1.39
CA PRO A 395 -7.38 2.85 2.50
C PRO A 395 -6.41 3.98 2.86
N ARG A 396 -6.13 4.91 1.94
CA ARG A 396 -5.28 6.09 2.19
C ARG A 396 -5.88 7.05 3.21
N ARG A 397 -7.19 6.95 3.45
CA ARG A 397 -7.94 7.79 4.40
C ARG A 397 -8.09 7.17 5.79
N TRP A 398 -7.55 5.98 6.01
CA TRP A 398 -7.53 5.36 7.33
C TRP A 398 -6.38 5.95 8.16
N ALA A 399 -6.74 7.01 8.88
CA ALA A 399 -5.77 7.87 9.58
C ALA A 399 -4.95 7.10 10.64
N PRO A 400 -3.67 7.50 10.85
CA PRO A 400 -2.76 6.84 11.78
C PRO A 400 -3.05 7.14 13.26
N ASN A 401 -2.16 6.68 14.13
CA ASN A 401 -2.18 6.97 15.57
C ASN A 401 -3.46 6.47 16.28
N HIS A 402 -3.86 5.22 15.97
CA HIS A 402 -5.01 4.53 16.54
C HIS A 402 -6.38 5.12 16.17
N ALA A 403 -6.44 6.02 15.20
CA ALA A 403 -7.72 6.53 14.71
C ALA A 403 -8.58 5.39 14.17
N LEU A 404 -9.88 5.42 14.51
CA LEU A 404 -10.87 4.48 14.01
C LEU A 404 -11.33 4.91 12.62
N ALA A 405 -11.50 3.93 11.74
CA ALA A 405 -12.14 4.08 10.44
C ALA A 405 -13.25 3.04 10.29
N THR A 406 -14.29 3.38 9.55
CA THR A 406 -15.43 2.49 9.32
C THR A 406 -15.63 2.33 7.82
N ILE A 407 -15.71 1.09 7.37
CA ILE A 407 -16.28 0.70 6.10
C ILE A 407 -17.76 0.41 6.39
N ASP A 408 -18.65 1.18 5.80
CA ASP A 408 -20.11 1.01 5.94
C ASP A 408 -20.71 1.14 4.54
N GLU A 409 -20.81 0.00 3.87
CA GLU A 409 -21.14 -0.06 2.45
C GLU A 409 -22.18 -1.15 2.17
N THR A 410 -22.93 -0.96 1.11
CA THR A 410 -23.82 -1.99 0.58
C THR A 410 -23.31 -2.43 -0.78
N LEU A 411 -22.80 -3.66 -0.84
CA LEU A 411 -22.31 -4.28 -2.06
C LEU A 411 -23.44 -5.02 -2.78
N THR A 412 -23.29 -5.26 -4.07
CA THR A 412 -24.23 -6.08 -4.86
C THR A 412 -23.58 -7.40 -5.21
N LEU A 413 -24.22 -8.52 -4.87
CA LEU A 413 -23.75 -9.83 -5.31
C LEU A 413 -23.92 -9.97 -6.83
N PRO A 414 -22.93 -10.54 -7.55
CA PRO A 414 -23.05 -10.81 -8.98
C PRO A 414 -24.22 -11.78 -9.28
N ASP A 415 -24.88 -11.58 -10.43
CA ASP A 415 -25.97 -12.47 -10.86
C ASP A 415 -25.45 -13.88 -11.21
N GLU A 416 -24.17 -14.00 -11.58
CA GLU A 416 -23.48 -15.24 -11.92
C GLU A 416 -22.92 -16.03 -10.73
N ILE A 417 -23.00 -15.50 -9.50
CA ILE A 417 -22.46 -16.19 -8.33
C ILE A 417 -23.28 -17.47 -8.04
N PRO A 418 -22.66 -18.67 -8.02
CA PRO A 418 -23.37 -19.88 -7.71
C PRO A 418 -23.92 -19.90 -6.28
N ALA A 419 -25.09 -20.50 -6.08
CA ALA A 419 -25.61 -20.76 -4.74
C ALA A 419 -24.66 -21.69 -3.98
N GLY A 420 -24.35 -21.33 -2.72
CA GLY A 420 -23.39 -22.07 -1.90
C GLY A 420 -22.90 -21.24 -0.71
N THR A 421 -22.01 -21.83 0.09
CA THR A 421 -21.39 -21.15 1.22
C THR A 421 -19.99 -20.68 0.83
N TYR A 422 -19.68 -19.42 1.14
CA TYR A 422 -18.43 -18.75 0.86
C TYR A 422 -17.84 -18.19 2.15
N ASN A 423 -16.53 -18.38 2.36
CA ASN A 423 -15.81 -17.66 3.39
C ASN A 423 -15.54 -16.22 2.92
N LEU A 424 -15.58 -15.28 3.85
CA LEU A 424 -15.39 -13.86 3.58
C LEU A 424 -14.00 -13.39 3.98
N TYR A 425 -13.40 -12.56 3.12
CA TYR A 425 -12.07 -11.97 3.33
C TYR A 425 -12.09 -10.47 3.01
N LEU A 426 -11.22 -9.73 3.69
CA LEU A 426 -10.84 -8.37 3.30
C LEU A 426 -9.51 -8.45 2.55
N TYR A 427 -9.46 -7.93 1.34
CA TYR A 427 -8.30 -8.02 0.46
C TYR A 427 -7.87 -6.67 -0.06
N LEU A 428 -6.61 -6.31 0.17
CA LEU A 428 -5.99 -5.08 -0.30
C LEU A 428 -4.75 -5.44 -1.13
N PRO A 429 -4.91 -5.86 -2.39
CA PRO A 429 -3.78 -6.14 -3.29
C PRO A 429 -3.04 -4.87 -3.70
N ASP A 430 -1.93 -5.02 -4.41
CA ASP A 430 -1.33 -3.90 -5.12
C ASP A 430 -2.27 -3.37 -6.22
N ALA A 431 -2.18 -2.07 -6.51
CA ALA A 431 -2.98 -1.46 -7.58
C ALA A 431 -2.49 -1.82 -8.98
N SER A 432 -1.24 -2.30 -9.12
CA SER A 432 -0.67 -2.73 -10.40
C SER A 432 -1.01 -4.18 -10.69
N ASP A 433 -1.52 -4.46 -11.88
CA ASP A 433 -1.78 -5.83 -12.35
C ASP A 433 -0.53 -6.71 -12.32
N LYS A 434 0.68 -6.13 -12.45
CA LYS A 434 1.94 -6.86 -12.37
C LYS A 434 2.20 -7.45 -10.98
N LEU A 435 1.65 -6.85 -9.93
CA LEU A 435 1.91 -7.20 -8.53
C LEU A 435 0.67 -7.70 -7.79
N ALA A 436 -0.53 -7.43 -8.31
CA ALA A 436 -1.80 -7.68 -7.63
C ALA A 436 -2.05 -9.15 -7.26
N ALA A 437 -1.42 -10.10 -7.98
CA ALA A 437 -1.56 -11.52 -7.71
C ALA A 437 -0.52 -12.07 -6.71
N ASP A 438 0.52 -11.29 -6.39
CA ASP A 438 1.56 -11.71 -5.47
C ASP A 438 1.20 -11.31 -4.02
N PRO A 439 1.01 -12.28 -3.11
CA PRO A 439 0.60 -12.00 -1.73
C PRO A 439 1.60 -11.14 -0.94
N ARG A 440 2.87 -11.07 -1.34
CA ARG A 440 3.89 -10.23 -0.70
C ARG A 440 3.60 -8.73 -0.87
N TYR A 441 2.84 -8.36 -1.90
CA TYR A 441 2.40 -6.98 -2.15
C TYR A 441 1.00 -6.67 -1.61
N ALA A 442 0.33 -7.64 -0.98
CA ALA A 442 -0.95 -7.41 -0.32
C ALA A 442 -0.76 -6.90 1.11
N VAL A 443 -1.74 -6.15 1.61
CA VAL A 443 -1.71 -5.60 2.96
C VAL A 443 -2.22 -6.62 3.97
N ARG A 444 -1.34 -7.00 4.90
CA ARG A 444 -1.67 -7.79 6.08
C ARG A 444 -2.16 -6.88 7.22
N PHE A 445 -3.27 -7.26 7.84
CA PHE A 445 -3.75 -6.64 9.07
C PHE A 445 -3.12 -7.30 10.31
N ALA A 446 -2.87 -6.51 11.33
CA ALA A 446 -2.23 -6.94 12.58
C ALA A 446 -3.28 -7.52 13.54
N ASN A 447 -3.83 -8.68 13.19
CA ASN A 447 -4.77 -9.42 14.01
C ASN A 447 -4.35 -10.89 14.11
N GLU A 448 -4.62 -11.52 15.27
CA GLU A 448 -4.34 -12.94 15.46
C GLU A 448 -5.23 -13.81 14.55
N GLY A 449 -4.63 -14.74 13.82
CA GLY A 449 -5.33 -15.75 13.05
C GLY A 449 -6.11 -15.26 11.82
N THR A 450 -5.86 -14.03 11.35
CA THR A 450 -6.59 -13.46 10.20
C THR A 450 -5.81 -13.45 8.88
N TRP A 451 -4.52 -13.74 8.87
CA TRP A 451 -3.71 -13.66 7.66
C TRP A 451 -3.60 -15.00 6.94
N ASP A 452 -4.00 -15.04 5.67
CA ASP A 452 -3.73 -16.12 4.74
C ASP A 452 -2.55 -15.76 3.82
N SER A 453 -1.35 -16.24 4.16
CA SER A 453 -0.12 -15.95 3.43
C SER A 453 -0.10 -16.51 2.00
N GLY A 454 -0.87 -17.56 1.72
CA GLY A 454 -0.94 -18.14 0.39
C GLY A 454 -1.71 -17.29 -0.61
N THR A 455 -2.62 -16.44 -0.14
CA THR A 455 -3.47 -15.60 -0.98
C THR A 455 -3.28 -14.11 -0.77
N GLY A 456 -2.65 -13.69 0.34
CA GLY A 456 -2.53 -12.29 0.72
C GLY A 456 -3.84 -11.67 1.21
N MET A 457 -4.79 -12.49 1.68
CA MET A 457 -6.09 -12.04 2.13
C MET A 457 -6.21 -12.07 3.66
N ASN A 458 -7.02 -11.17 4.20
CA ASN A 458 -7.32 -11.12 5.63
C ASN A 458 -8.67 -11.80 5.88
N ILE A 459 -8.67 -12.91 6.64
CA ILE A 459 -9.83 -13.74 6.97
C ILE A 459 -10.75 -12.94 7.88
N LEU A 460 -12.02 -12.78 7.51
CA LEU A 460 -13.02 -12.07 8.31
C LEU A 460 -13.72 -12.95 9.34
N ASN A 461 -13.40 -14.25 9.41
CA ASN A 461 -14.03 -15.22 10.31
C ASN A 461 -15.56 -15.29 10.18
N ALA A 462 -16.05 -15.00 8.98
CA ALA A 462 -17.44 -15.04 8.59
C ALA A 462 -17.62 -15.86 7.32
N SER A 463 -18.80 -16.42 7.17
CA SER A 463 -19.22 -17.07 5.93
C SER A 463 -20.61 -16.57 5.50
N LEU A 464 -20.77 -16.45 4.19
CA LEU A 464 -22.04 -16.06 3.55
C LEU A 464 -22.65 -17.26 2.82
N THR A 465 -23.90 -17.57 3.12
CA THR A 465 -24.68 -18.53 2.33
C THR A 465 -25.43 -17.77 1.22
N VAL A 466 -24.99 -17.96 -0.02
CA VAL A 466 -25.66 -17.42 -1.21
C VAL A 466 -26.80 -18.36 -1.58
N VAL A 467 -28.02 -17.83 -1.66
CA VAL A 467 -29.22 -18.56 -2.05
C VAL A 467 -29.70 -18.15 -3.45
N PRO A 468 -30.37 -19.03 -4.22
CA PRO A 468 -30.88 -18.68 -5.55
C PRO A 468 -31.81 -17.50 -5.53
N ALA A 469 -31.89 -16.76 -6.65
CA ALA A 469 -32.88 -15.69 -6.84
C ALA A 469 -34.31 -16.19 -6.66
N ALA A 470 -35.18 -15.40 -6.05
CA ALA A 470 -36.60 -15.77 -5.89
C ALA A 470 -37.24 -15.88 -7.28
N GLY A 471 -37.54 -17.08 -7.71
CA GLY A 471 -38.07 -17.39 -9.04
C GLY A 471 -37.36 -18.54 -9.74
N GLU A 472 -36.14 -18.91 -9.33
CA GLU A 472 -35.45 -20.14 -9.77
C GLU A 472 -35.81 -21.32 -8.86
N GLY A 473 -37.06 -21.41 -8.46
CA GLY A 473 -37.56 -22.62 -7.82
C GLY A 473 -37.31 -23.80 -8.76
N ILE A 474 -36.67 -24.87 -8.25
CA ILE A 474 -36.54 -26.12 -8.97
C ILE A 474 -37.93 -26.47 -9.49
N ASP A 475 -38.13 -26.45 -10.81
CA ASP A 475 -39.35 -26.90 -11.45
C ASP A 475 -39.47 -28.43 -11.25
N LEU A 476 -39.90 -28.80 -10.05
CA LEU A 476 -40.15 -30.21 -9.67
C LEU A 476 -41.20 -30.87 -10.58
N GLN A 477 -41.87 -30.11 -11.46
CA GLN A 477 -42.85 -30.65 -12.40
C GLN A 477 -42.23 -31.31 -13.63
N LYS A 478 -40.95 -31.04 -13.97
CA LYS A 478 -40.32 -31.61 -15.18
C LYS A 478 -39.76 -33.05 -15.02
N THR A 479 -39.67 -33.57 -13.82
CA THR A 479 -39.07 -34.90 -13.59
C THR A 479 -39.99 -35.94 -13.02
N ALA A 480 -41.20 -35.63 -12.61
CA ALA A 480 -42.17 -36.63 -12.19
C ALA A 480 -42.85 -37.21 -13.43
N PRO A 481 -42.64 -38.48 -13.76
CA PRO A 481 -43.39 -39.08 -14.89
C PRO A 481 -44.89 -38.97 -14.61
N GLN A 482 -45.59 -38.28 -15.53
CA GLN A 482 -47.05 -38.14 -15.38
C GLN A 482 -47.72 -39.51 -15.25
N VAL A 483 -48.46 -39.66 -14.17
CA VAL A 483 -49.19 -40.91 -13.86
C VAL A 483 -50.66 -40.65 -14.21
N HIS A 484 -51.15 -41.35 -15.20
CA HIS A 484 -52.55 -41.25 -15.65
C HIS A 484 -53.34 -42.50 -15.29
N LYS A 485 -54.60 -42.36 -14.80
CA LYS A 485 -55.55 -43.44 -14.71
C LYS A 485 -56.18 -43.69 -16.08
N VAL A 486 -56.09 -44.87 -16.57
CA VAL A 486 -56.59 -45.26 -17.87
C VAL A 486 -57.53 -46.49 -17.73
N LEU A 487 -58.72 -46.41 -18.34
CA LEU A 487 -59.63 -47.56 -18.43
C LEU A 487 -59.34 -48.35 -19.72
N ARG A 488 -58.90 -49.62 -19.57
CA ARG A 488 -58.60 -50.49 -20.73
C ARG A 488 -59.27 -51.86 -20.50
N ASN A 489 -60.09 -52.28 -21.44
CA ASN A 489 -60.86 -53.50 -21.41
C ASN A 489 -61.69 -53.72 -20.10
N GLY A 490 -62.29 -52.57 -19.61
CA GLY A 490 -63.12 -52.63 -18.40
C GLY A 490 -62.32 -52.60 -17.05
N HIS A 491 -60.97 -52.55 -17.12
CA HIS A 491 -60.09 -52.47 -15.93
C HIS A 491 -59.46 -51.12 -15.79
N LEU A 492 -59.46 -50.55 -14.57
CA LEU A 492 -58.77 -49.31 -14.25
C LEU A 492 -57.26 -49.58 -14.04
N LEU A 493 -56.43 -49.00 -14.88
CA LEU A 493 -54.98 -49.16 -14.85
C LEU A 493 -54.30 -47.77 -14.57
N ILE A 494 -53.07 -47.79 -14.06
CA ILE A 494 -52.22 -46.69 -13.87
C ILE A 494 -51.15 -46.70 -14.97
N ARG A 495 -51.12 -45.70 -15.84
CA ARG A 495 -50.05 -45.50 -16.84
C ARG A 495 -48.98 -44.62 -16.30
N LYS A 496 -47.70 -45.03 -16.35
CA LYS A 496 -46.51 -44.25 -15.99
C LYS A 496 -45.52 -44.41 -17.14
N GLY A 497 -45.43 -43.36 -17.97
CA GLY A 497 -44.74 -43.43 -19.27
C GLY A 497 -45.42 -44.43 -20.19
N ASP A 498 -44.68 -45.37 -20.77
CA ASP A 498 -45.20 -46.42 -21.63
C ASP A 498 -45.64 -47.75 -20.89
N ALA A 499 -45.45 -47.77 -19.56
CA ALA A 499 -45.82 -48.93 -18.75
C ALA A 499 -47.17 -48.75 -18.09
N PHE A 500 -47.94 -49.91 -18.02
CA PHE A 500 -49.23 -49.99 -17.33
C PHE A 500 -49.07 -50.82 -16.04
N TYR A 501 -49.80 -50.42 -15.03
CA TYR A 501 -49.80 -51.04 -13.71
C TYR A 501 -51.26 -51.29 -13.25
N THR A 502 -51.49 -52.37 -12.50
CA THR A 502 -52.76 -52.51 -11.79
C THR A 502 -52.89 -51.44 -10.69
N THR A 503 -54.12 -51.31 -10.14
CA THR A 503 -54.36 -50.40 -8.99
C THR A 503 -53.60 -50.83 -7.70
N GLN A 504 -53.11 -52.06 -7.66
CA GLN A 504 -52.28 -52.64 -6.60
C GLN A 504 -50.75 -52.45 -6.90
N GLY A 505 -50.37 -51.76 -8.02
CA GLY A 505 -48.97 -51.43 -8.36
C GLY A 505 -48.22 -52.56 -9.11
N VAL A 506 -48.91 -53.64 -9.58
CA VAL A 506 -48.29 -54.71 -10.38
C VAL A 506 -48.14 -54.22 -11.82
N LYS A 507 -46.93 -54.27 -12.37
CA LYS A 507 -46.65 -53.92 -13.78
C LYS A 507 -47.25 -54.99 -14.71
N LEU A 508 -48.00 -54.52 -15.71
CA LEU A 508 -48.50 -55.35 -16.77
C LEU A 508 -47.48 -55.39 -17.92
N LEU A 509 -47.20 -56.60 -18.43
CA LEU A 509 -46.28 -56.80 -19.56
C LEU A 509 -46.90 -56.37 -20.88
#